data_24f70d6fcafdba0d8ad155c4e76019eb
#
_entry.id   24f70d6fcafdba0d8ad155c4e76019eb
#
_cell.length_a   1.000
_cell.length_b   1.000
_cell.length_c   1.000
_cell.angle_alpha   90.00
_cell.angle_beta   90.00
_cell.angle_gamma   90.00
#
_symmetry.space_group_name_H-M   'P 1'
#
loop_
_entity.id
_entity.type
_entity.pdbx_description
1 polymer ?
#
loop_
_entity_poly.entity_id
_entity_poly.type
_entity_poly.pdbx_seq_one_letter_code
_entity_poly.pdbx_strand_id
1 'polypeptide(L)'
;MAPYPNSRNKNFNRNRGPKGLRRNERIKASQVRVIGPEGTNLGVMPPHKALKLAKDVGLDLIEISPQARPPVCRILDLGKFLYEESKKQKENKPVGNKLKEVKFRVSIDQHDFETKLRRAEQFLYRGNKVKLTLQFRGRENEHKQLGFERVKLAASELEGVSSPDNPAKLVGRQVTIVLSPLPSQKRQLKFSLPDDEFEDVEDED
;
A
#
# COMPACT_ATOMS: atom_id res chain seq x y z
N MET A 1 -35.16 8.75 -31.42
CA MET A 1 -35.09 8.21 -30.04
C MET A 1 -34.44 6.83 -30.11
N ALA A 2 -33.19 6.69 -29.75
CA ALA A 2 -32.49 5.41 -29.70
C ALA A 2 -32.58 4.83 -28.29
N PRO A 3 -32.86 3.53 -28.12
CA PRO A 3 -33.00 2.93 -26.80
C PRO A 3 -31.63 2.74 -26.14
N TYR A 4 -31.52 3.11 -24.86
CA TYR A 4 -30.36 2.89 -24.00
C TYR A 4 -30.07 1.39 -23.84
N PRO A 5 -28.82 0.95 -23.95
CA PRO A 5 -28.48 -0.46 -23.74
C PRO A 5 -28.59 -0.82 -22.26
N ASN A 6 -29.35 -1.85 -22.02
CA ASN A 6 -29.67 -2.49 -20.75
C ASN A 6 -28.44 -2.81 -19.93
N SER A 7 -28.39 -2.30 -18.71
CA SER A 7 -27.41 -2.59 -17.66
C SER A 7 -27.31 -4.10 -17.44
N ARG A 8 -26.19 -4.70 -17.88
CA ARG A 8 -25.88 -6.11 -17.57
C ARG A 8 -25.75 -6.28 -16.06
N ASN A 9 -26.76 -6.92 -15.51
CA ASN A 9 -26.82 -7.43 -14.16
C ASN A 9 -25.55 -8.24 -13.84
N LYS A 10 -24.56 -7.62 -13.17
CA LYS A 10 -23.40 -8.32 -12.63
C LYS A 10 -23.90 -9.14 -11.45
N ASN A 11 -24.30 -10.40 -11.71
CA ASN A 11 -24.49 -11.40 -10.68
C ASN A 11 -23.21 -11.48 -9.83
N PHE A 12 -23.20 -10.76 -8.73
CA PHE A 12 -22.21 -10.88 -7.66
C PHE A 12 -22.38 -12.28 -7.06
N ASN A 13 -21.62 -13.23 -7.60
CA ASN A 13 -21.57 -14.58 -7.08
C ASN A 13 -20.89 -14.53 -5.71
N ARG A 14 -21.69 -14.29 -4.65
CA ARG A 14 -21.26 -14.18 -3.23
C ARG A 14 -20.53 -15.42 -2.70
N ASN A 15 -20.42 -16.48 -3.52
CA ASN A 15 -19.82 -17.77 -3.17
C ASN A 15 -18.43 -17.99 -3.73
N ARG A 16 -17.81 -17.00 -4.39
CA ARG A 16 -16.40 -17.09 -4.75
C ARG A 16 -15.59 -16.46 -3.61
N GLY A 17 -15.07 -17.30 -2.74
CA GLY A 17 -13.95 -16.92 -1.87
C GLY A 17 -12.79 -16.34 -2.67
N PRO A 18 -11.74 -15.77 -2.03
CA PRO A 18 -10.63 -15.14 -2.73
C PRO A 18 -10.13 -16.03 -3.84
N LYS A 19 -9.83 -15.43 -5.00
CA LYS A 19 -9.44 -16.15 -6.21
C LYS A 19 -8.30 -17.13 -5.90
N GLY A 20 -8.62 -18.43 -5.89
CA GLY A 20 -7.61 -19.48 -5.81
C GLY A 20 -7.78 -20.52 -4.70
N LEU A 21 -8.35 -20.21 -3.53
CA LEU A 21 -8.48 -21.16 -2.43
C LEU A 21 -9.71 -22.06 -2.61
N ARG A 22 -9.47 -23.38 -2.71
CA ARG A 22 -10.55 -24.38 -2.71
C ARG A 22 -10.89 -24.72 -1.28
N ARG A 23 -12.19 -24.81 -0.99
CA ARG A 23 -12.67 -25.14 0.35
C ARG A 23 -13.75 -26.23 0.31
N ASN A 24 -13.81 -26.99 1.37
CA ASN A 24 -14.84 -28.00 1.61
C ASN A 24 -15.07 -28.94 0.42
N GLU A 25 -16.26 -29.01 -0.12
CA GLU A 25 -16.67 -29.87 -1.22
C GLU A 25 -16.02 -29.51 -2.58
N ARG A 26 -15.33 -28.34 -2.67
CA ARG A 26 -14.63 -27.94 -3.91
C ARG A 26 -13.24 -28.53 -4.04
N ILE A 27 -12.74 -29.25 -3.05
CA ILE A 27 -11.46 -29.96 -3.07
C ILE A 27 -11.64 -31.23 -3.86
N LYS A 28 -11.02 -31.31 -5.05
CA LYS A 28 -11.19 -32.42 -6.03
C LYS A 28 -10.03 -33.40 -6.02
N ALA A 29 -9.28 -33.51 -4.93
CA ALA A 29 -8.18 -34.47 -4.81
C ALA A 29 -8.68 -35.83 -4.35
N SER A 30 -7.98 -36.94 -4.75
CA SER A 30 -8.27 -38.30 -4.26
C SER A 30 -7.86 -38.46 -2.78
N GLN A 31 -6.74 -37.88 -2.41
CA GLN A 31 -6.21 -37.84 -1.03
C GLN A 31 -5.67 -36.46 -0.70
N VAL A 32 -5.76 -36.08 0.55
CA VAL A 32 -5.26 -34.82 1.09
C VAL A 32 -4.50 -35.05 2.38
N ARG A 33 -3.44 -34.29 2.59
CA ARG A 33 -2.76 -34.20 3.88
C ARG A 33 -3.46 -33.18 4.73
N VAL A 34 -3.92 -33.58 5.91
CA VAL A 34 -4.77 -32.71 6.77
C VAL A 34 -3.97 -32.23 7.97
N ILE A 35 -4.04 -30.93 8.19
CA ILE A 35 -3.52 -30.26 9.39
C ILE A 35 -4.71 -29.79 10.22
N GLY A 36 -4.73 -30.16 11.48
CA GLY A 36 -5.78 -29.76 12.43
C GLY A 36 -5.73 -28.27 12.79
N PRO A 37 -6.72 -27.77 13.55
CA PRO A 37 -6.82 -26.35 13.93
C PRO A 37 -5.61 -25.87 14.73
N GLU A 38 -5.03 -26.70 15.56
CA GLU A 38 -3.85 -26.42 16.39
C GLU A 38 -2.51 -26.60 15.65
N GLY A 39 -2.55 -26.94 14.35
CA GLY A 39 -1.35 -27.22 13.56
C GLY A 39 -0.87 -28.67 13.65
N THR A 40 -1.59 -29.56 14.32
CA THR A 40 -1.28 -30.98 14.41
C THR A 40 -1.47 -31.67 13.06
N ASN A 41 -0.53 -32.55 12.69
CA ASN A 41 -0.65 -33.31 11.43
C ASN A 41 -1.57 -34.53 11.65
N LEU A 42 -2.75 -34.51 11.05
CA LEU A 42 -3.74 -35.61 11.11
C LEU A 42 -3.47 -36.73 10.08
N GLY A 43 -2.42 -36.57 9.25
CA GLY A 43 -2.04 -37.58 8.27
C GLY A 43 -2.71 -37.38 6.90
N VAL A 44 -2.63 -38.43 6.07
CA VAL A 44 -3.18 -38.43 4.72
C VAL A 44 -4.49 -39.21 4.73
N MET A 45 -5.56 -38.58 4.22
CA MET A 45 -6.89 -39.21 4.19
C MET A 45 -7.70 -38.72 2.98
N PRO A 46 -8.80 -39.38 2.62
CA PRO A 46 -9.72 -38.92 1.59
C PRO A 46 -10.42 -37.59 2.02
N PRO A 47 -10.70 -36.68 1.08
CA PRO A 47 -11.30 -35.37 1.38
C PRO A 47 -12.62 -35.46 2.16
N HIS A 48 -13.46 -36.49 1.91
CA HIS A 48 -14.73 -36.65 2.60
C HIS A 48 -14.57 -36.93 4.10
N LYS A 49 -13.51 -37.66 4.50
CA LYS A 49 -13.18 -37.87 5.92
C LYS A 49 -12.66 -36.59 6.57
N ALA A 50 -11.78 -35.88 5.86
CA ALA A 50 -11.26 -34.59 6.32
C ALA A 50 -12.37 -33.55 6.50
N LEU A 51 -13.34 -33.52 5.57
CA LEU A 51 -14.49 -32.64 5.64
C LEU A 51 -15.40 -32.94 6.84
N LYS A 52 -15.60 -34.25 7.13
CA LYS A 52 -16.38 -34.66 8.32
C LYS A 52 -15.71 -34.16 9.58
N LEU A 53 -14.40 -34.36 9.74
CA LEU A 53 -13.63 -33.84 10.88
C LEU A 53 -13.74 -32.32 11.03
N ALA A 54 -13.69 -31.59 9.92
CA ALA A 54 -13.85 -30.13 9.93
C ALA A 54 -15.25 -29.73 10.41
N LYS A 55 -16.30 -30.41 9.91
CA LYS A 55 -17.71 -30.15 10.31
C LYS A 55 -17.97 -30.48 11.77
N ASP A 56 -17.36 -31.57 12.28
CA ASP A 56 -17.52 -32.00 13.69
C ASP A 56 -17.01 -30.94 14.69
N VAL A 57 -16.01 -30.16 14.28
CA VAL A 57 -15.47 -29.02 15.08
C VAL A 57 -16.02 -27.65 14.64
N GLY A 58 -16.99 -27.61 13.73
CA GLY A 58 -17.63 -26.36 13.26
C GLY A 58 -16.71 -25.45 12.44
N LEU A 59 -15.67 -26.01 11.79
CA LEU A 59 -14.66 -25.28 11.01
C LEU A 59 -14.73 -25.64 9.52
N ASP A 60 -13.97 -24.91 8.70
CA ASP A 60 -13.82 -25.16 7.26
C ASP A 60 -12.56 -25.97 6.95
N LEU A 61 -12.65 -26.84 5.95
CA LEU A 61 -11.49 -27.49 5.33
C LEU A 61 -10.99 -26.66 4.17
N ILE A 62 -9.77 -26.14 4.22
CA ILE A 62 -9.22 -25.23 3.23
C ILE A 62 -7.94 -25.82 2.62
N GLU A 63 -7.87 -25.84 1.28
CA GLU A 63 -6.69 -26.28 0.54
C GLU A 63 -5.67 -25.13 0.51
N ILE A 64 -4.59 -25.25 1.31
CA ILE A 64 -3.54 -24.23 1.42
C ILE A 64 -2.49 -24.43 0.32
N SER A 65 -2.08 -25.67 0.05
CA SER A 65 -1.06 -25.98 -0.94
C SER A 65 -1.56 -27.00 -1.97
N PRO A 66 -2.13 -26.52 -3.09
CA PRO A 66 -2.68 -27.39 -4.12
C PRO A 66 -1.59 -28.11 -4.95
N GLN A 67 -0.37 -27.59 -4.96
CA GLN A 67 0.74 -28.16 -5.74
C GLN A 67 1.48 -29.29 -5.02
N ALA A 68 1.27 -29.44 -3.71
CA ALA A 68 1.84 -30.54 -2.94
C ALA A 68 1.22 -31.89 -3.37
N ARG A 69 1.97 -32.97 -3.22
CA ARG A 69 1.50 -34.34 -3.51
C ARG A 69 1.67 -35.21 -2.27
N PRO A 70 0.57 -35.56 -1.57
CA PRO A 70 -0.81 -35.09 -1.73
C PRO A 70 -1.01 -33.63 -1.34
N PRO A 71 -2.08 -32.93 -1.86
CA PRO A 71 -2.40 -31.57 -1.52
C PRO A 71 -2.57 -31.37 -0.01
N VAL A 72 -2.11 -30.21 0.50
CA VAL A 72 -2.19 -29.92 1.92
C VAL A 72 -3.45 -29.10 2.20
N CYS A 73 -4.30 -29.64 3.08
CA CYS A 73 -5.49 -28.98 3.59
C CYS A 73 -5.36 -28.69 5.07
N ARG A 74 -5.97 -27.61 5.53
CA ARG A 74 -6.00 -27.25 6.95
C ARG A 74 -7.43 -27.00 7.38
N ILE A 75 -7.74 -27.46 8.60
CA ILE A 75 -9.02 -27.21 9.26
C ILE A 75 -8.87 -25.91 10.06
N LEU A 76 -9.64 -24.86 9.67
CA LEU A 76 -9.60 -23.57 10.32
C LEU A 76 -10.83 -22.71 9.98
N ASP A 77 -11.02 -21.61 10.70
CA ASP A 77 -12.02 -20.61 10.37
C ASP A 77 -11.57 -19.79 9.16
N LEU A 78 -12.37 -19.82 8.09
CA LEU A 78 -12.05 -19.09 6.86
C LEU A 78 -11.97 -17.58 7.08
N GLY A 79 -12.86 -17.01 7.89
CA GLY A 79 -12.91 -15.56 8.16
C GLY A 79 -11.64 -15.10 8.84
N LYS A 80 -11.23 -15.80 9.90
CA LYS A 80 -10.01 -15.51 10.65
C LYS A 80 -8.77 -15.67 9.77
N PHE A 81 -8.69 -16.74 8.99
CA PHE A 81 -7.58 -16.98 8.08
C PHE A 81 -7.42 -15.86 7.03
N LEU A 82 -8.52 -15.46 6.40
CA LEU A 82 -8.49 -14.37 5.42
C LEU A 82 -8.10 -13.03 6.02
N TYR A 83 -8.54 -12.77 7.23
CA TYR A 83 -8.15 -11.57 7.96
C TYR A 83 -6.64 -11.57 8.25
N GLU A 84 -6.11 -12.67 8.80
CA GLU A 84 -4.68 -12.82 9.07
C GLU A 84 -3.83 -12.74 7.80
N GLU A 85 -4.26 -13.40 6.71
CA GLU A 85 -3.59 -13.31 5.41
C GLU A 85 -3.59 -11.88 4.86
N SER A 86 -4.70 -11.18 4.97
CA SER A 86 -4.80 -9.79 4.52
C SER A 86 -3.93 -8.85 5.36
N LYS A 87 -3.82 -9.11 6.66
CA LYS A 87 -2.94 -8.38 7.57
C LYS A 87 -1.47 -8.61 7.22
N LYS A 88 -1.05 -9.86 7.04
CA LYS A 88 0.31 -10.21 6.59
C LYS A 88 0.65 -9.59 5.24
N GLN A 89 -0.30 -9.59 4.29
CA GLN A 89 -0.08 -8.96 2.99
C GLN A 89 0.03 -7.43 3.08
N LYS A 90 -0.65 -6.78 4.03
CA LYS A 90 -0.51 -5.35 4.29
C LYS A 90 0.85 -5.03 4.92
N GLU A 91 1.27 -5.83 5.90
CA GLU A 91 2.57 -5.70 6.57
C GLU A 91 3.75 -5.97 5.62
N ASN A 92 3.60 -6.95 4.71
CA ASN A 92 4.62 -7.30 3.71
C ASN A 92 4.59 -6.42 2.45
N LYS A 93 3.62 -5.51 2.30
CA LYS A 93 3.70 -4.53 1.21
C LYS A 93 4.88 -3.61 1.52
N PRO A 94 5.84 -3.47 0.57
CA PRO A 94 6.93 -2.53 0.76
C PRO A 94 6.31 -1.16 1.07
N VAL A 95 6.61 -0.66 2.26
CA VAL A 95 6.26 0.70 2.67
C VAL A 95 7.07 1.61 1.77
N GLY A 96 6.43 2.24 0.80
CA GLY A 96 7.11 3.06 -0.20
C GLY A 96 6.46 2.96 -1.58
N ASN A 97 7.02 3.66 -2.56
CA ASN A 97 6.53 3.75 -3.95
C ASN A 97 5.20 4.48 -4.17
N LYS A 98 4.64 5.13 -3.15
CA LYS A 98 3.52 6.05 -3.35
C LYS A 98 4.07 7.45 -3.68
N LEU A 99 3.38 8.17 -4.58
CA LEU A 99 3.66 9.57 -4.82
C LEU A 99 2.87 10.39 -3.80
N LYS A 100 3.58 11.06 -2.90
CA LYS A 100 3.01 12.02 -1.94
C LYS A 100 3.21 13.43 -2.46
N GLU A 101 2.25 14.33 -2.27
CA GLU A 101 2.37 15.72 -2.70
C GLU A 101 2.48 16.64 -1.49
N VAL A 102 3.46 17.55 -1.53
CA VAL A 102 3.64 18.61 -0.51
C VAL A 102 3.51 19.95 -1.22
N LYS A 103 2.46 20.69 -0.87
CA LYS A 103 2.13 21.99 -1.45
C LYS A 103 2.55 23.11 -0.52
N PHE A 104 3.11 24.19 -1.10
CA PHE A 104 3.43 25.41 -0.40
C PHE A 104 3.33 26.63 -1.33
N ARG A 105 3.42 27.83 -0.78
CA ARG A 105 3.32 29.10 -1.51
C ARG A 105 4.65 29.82 -1.55
N VAL A 106 4.78 30.83 -2.43
CA VAL A 106 5.99 31.67 -2.48
C VAL A 106 6.17 32.45 -1.18
N SER A 107 5.05 32.98 -0.66
CA SER A 107 5.00 33.80 0.55
C SER A 107 4.87 32.99 1.85
N ILE A 108 5.30 31.72 1.84
CA ILE A 108 5.26 30.86 3.04
C ILE A 108 6.20 31.39 4.11
N ASP A 109 5.76 31.36 5.37
CA ASP A 109 6.59 31.67 6.51
C ASP A 109 7.70 30.63 6.71
N GLN A 110 8.80 31.03 7.35
CA GLN A 110 9.98 30.16 7.53
C GLN A 110 9.63 28.91 8.36
N HIS A 111 8.86 29.06 9.43
CA HIS A 111 8.44 27.95 10.28
C HIS A 111 7.55 26.94 9.53
N ASP A 112 6.56 27.45 8.77
CA ASP A 112 5.71 26.59 7.96
C ASP A 112 6.51 25.88 6.85
N PHE A 113 7.47 26.57 6.24
CA PHE A 113 8.34 25.97 5.23
C PHE A 113 9.15 24.81 5.82
N GLU A 114 9.76 24.98 6.98
CA GLU A 114 10.50 23.92 7.67
C GLU A 114 9.59 22.74 8.06
N THR A 115 8.36 23.03 8.52
CA THR A 115 7.36 21.98 8.81
C THR A 115 6.99 21.18 7.56
N LYS A 116 6.82 21.85 6.40
CA LYS A 116 6.58 21.17 5.11
C LYS A 116 7.80 20.36 4.65
N LEU A 117 9.02 20.85 4.88
CA LEU A 117 10.25 20.09 4.58
C LEU A 117 10.38 18.86 5.47
N ARG A 118 10.11 18.97 6.77
CA ARG A 118 10.08 17.85 7.71
C ARG A 118 9.11 16.77 7.26
N ARG A 119 7.90 17.16 6.87
CA ARG A 119 6.90 16.22 6.32
C ARG A 119 7.38 15.56 5.03
N ALA A 120 8.00 16.31 4.12
CA ALA A 120 8.57 15.78 2.88
C ALA A 120 9.71 14.79 3.15
N GLU A 121 10.60 15.13 4.10
CA GLU A 121 11.69 14.26 4.56
C GLU A 121 11.16 12.93 5.10
N GLN A 122 10.13 12.96 5.96
CA GLN A 122 9.48 11.77 6.50
C GLN A 122 8.92 10.86 5.40
N PHE A 123 8.26 11.42 4.39
CA PHE A 123 7.76 10.63 3.27
C PHE A 123 8.88 9.99 2.46
N LEU A 124 9.96 10.73 2.20
CA LEU A 124 11.14 10.24 1.49
C LEU A 124 11.87 9.17 2.30
N TYR A 125 12.01 9.35 3.61
CA TYR A 125 12.63 8.38 4.50
C TYR A 125 11.86 7.06 4.53
N ARG A 126 10.52 7.10 4.47
CA ARG A 126 9.66 5.91 4.32
C ARG A 126 9.71 5.27 2.91
N GLY A 127 10.51 5.81 1.99
CA GLY A 127 10.68 5.29 0.63
C GLY A 127 9.61 5.73 -0.37
N ASN A 128 8.80 6.74 -0.03
CA ASN A 128 7.83 7.30 -0.96
C ASN A 128 8.49 8.35 -1.87
N LYS A 129 7.98 8.50 -3.09
CA LYS A 129 8.31 9.65 -3.94
C LYS A 129 7.54 10.88 -3.45
N VAL A 130 8.18 12.05 -3.51
CA VAL A 130 7.56 13.31 -3.11
C VAL A 130 7.54 14.27 -4.28
N LYS A 131 6.36 14.77 -4.59
CA LYS A 131 6.16 15.89 -5.52
C LYS A 131 6.03 17.17 -4.70
N LEU A 132 7.03 18.04 -4.78
CA LEU A 132 6.94 19.39 -4.24
C LEU A 132 6.23 20.28 -5.25
N THR A 133 5.18 20.96 -4.80
CA THR A 133 4.36 21.84 -5.64
C THR A 133 4.28 23.21 -4.98
N LEU A 134 4.86 24.22 -5.64
CA LEU A 134 4.70 25.62 -5.26
C LEU A 134 3.60 26.22 -6.12
N GLN A 135 2.59 26.79 -5.48
CA GLN A 135 1.45 27.40 -6.16
C GLN A 135 1.50 28.92 -6.04
N PHE A 136 1.45 29.61 -7.17
CA PHE A 136 1.33 31.07 -7.24
C PHE A 136 -0.11 31.52 -7.05
N ARG A 137 -0.29 32.60 -6.27
CA ARG A 137 -1.60 33.22 -6.05
C ARG A 137 -1.62 34.62 -6.68
N GLY A 138 -2.59 34.88 -7.53
CA GLY A 138 -2.81 36.19 -8.12
C GLY A 138 -1.57 36.75 -8.82
N ARG A 139 -1.07 37.91 -8.34
CA ARG A 139 0.06 38.66 -8.93
C ARG A 139 1.43 37.97 -8.74
N GLU A 140 1.55 37.00 -7.83
CA GLU A 140 2.80 36.25 -7.63
C GLU A 140 3.26 35.52 -8.90
N ASN A 141 2.36 35.26 -9.83
CA ASN A 141 2.68 34.63 -11.11
C ASN A 141 3.61 35.47 -12.01
N GLU A 142 3.78 36.76 -11.73
CA GLU A 142 4.74 37.63 -12.42
C GLU A 142 6.18 37.33 -11.98
N HIS A 143 6.36 36.87 -10.76
CA HIS A 143 7.68 36.56 -10.15
C HIS A 143 8.02 35.07 -10.14
N LYS A 144 7.92 34.43 -11.31
CA LYS A 144 8.16 32.97 -11.45
C LYS A 144 9.54 32.54 -10.96
N GLN A 145 10.56 33.40 -11.08
CA GLN A 145 11.92 33.10 -10.65
C GLN A 145 12.00 32.80 -9.16
N LEU A 146 11.30 33.58 -8.31
CA LEU A 146 11.25 33.36 -6.85
C LEU A 146 10.66 31.98 -6.53
N GLY A 147 9.66 31.54 -7.31
CA GLY A 147 9.08 30.21 -7.16
C GLY A 147 10.08 29.10 -7.51
N PHE A 148 10.86 29.27 -8.57
CA PHE A 148 11.91 28.30 -8.91
C PHE A 148 13.02 28.25 -7.86
N GLU A 149 13.42 29.39 -7.32
CA GLU A 149 14.43 29.48 -6.26
C GLU A 149 13.96 28.78 -4.98
N ARG A 150 12.70 29.02 -4.56
CA ARG A 150 12.12 28.36 -3.38
C ARG A 150 12.04 26.84 -3.55
N VAL A 151 11.62 26.35 -4.72
CA VAL A 151 11.55 24.91 -5.01
C VAL A 151 12.93 24.28 -5.08
N LYS A 152 13.92 24.97 -5.66
CA LYS A 152 15.31 24.52 -5.65
C LYS A 152 15.90 24.48 -4.25
N LEU A 153 15.63 25.51 -3.43
CA LEU A 153 16.03 25.53 -2.01
C LEU A 153 15.42 24.34 -1.27
N ALA A 154 14.13 24.08 -1.44
CA ALA A 154 13.49 22.91 -0.84
C ALA A 154 14.12 21.58 -1.27
N ALA A 155 14.47 21.46 -2.54
CA ALA A 155 15.12 20.26 -3.05
C ALA A 155 16.54 20.09 -2.50
N SER A 156 17.34 21.18 -2.39
CA SER A 156 18.70 21.13 -1.82
C SER A 156 18.69 20.78 -0.32
N GLU A 157 17.70 21.27 0.42
CA GLU A 157 17.53 20.91 1.83
C GLU A 157 17.21 19.43 2.05
N LEU A 158 16.64 18.76 1.05
CA LEU A 158 16.26 17.35 1.07
C LEU A 158 17.28 16.42 0.36
N GLU A 159 18.44 16.92 -0.07
CA GLU A 159 19.46 16.12 -0.76
C GLU A 159 19.99 14.94 0.09
N GLY A 160 19.97 15.08 1.42
CA GLY A 160 20.38 14.02 2.34
C GLY A 160 19.48 12.77 2.28
N VAL A 161 18.23 12.89 1.82
CA VAL A 161 17.25 11.79 1.77
C VAL A 161 16.73 11.50 0.37
N SER A 162 16.97 12.38 -0.60
CA SER A 162 16.40 12.28 -1.95
C SER A 162 17.30 12.76 -3.06
N SER A 163 16.95 12.39 -4.28
CA SER A 163 17.49 12.95 -5.52
C SER A 163 16.36 13.40 -6.44
N PRO A 164 16.50 14.52 -7.16
CA PRO A 164 15.49 14.97 -8.11
C PRO A 164 15.45 14.06 -9.34
N ASP A 165 14.25 13.59 -9.72
CA ASP A 165 14.04 12.79 -10.94
C ASP A 165 14.17 13.66 -12.20
N ASN A 166 13.73 14.92 -12.12
CA ASN A 166 13.74 15.89 -13.22
C ASN A 166 13.95 17.30 -12.65
N PRO A 167 14.44 18.24 -13.46
CA PRO A 167 14.52 19.64 -13.05
C PRO A 167 13.12 20.21 -12.78
N ALA A 168 13.04 21.24 -11.93
CA ALA A 168 11.80 21.93 -11.62
C ALA A 168 11.13 22.47 -12.90
N LYS A 169 9.83 22.24 -13.05
CA LYS A 169 9.05 22.65 -14.22
C LYS A 169 7.88 23.55 -13.81
N LEU A 170 7.61 24.56 -14.64
CA LEU A 170 6.41 25.38 -14.52
C LEU A 170 5.26 24.69 -15.27
N VAL A 171 4.16 24.42 -14.57
CA VAL A 171 2.94 23.85 -15.11
C VAL A 171 1.78 24.77 -14.74
N GLY A 172 1.32 25.59 -15.67
CA GLY A 172 0.30 26.61 -15.42
C GLY A 172 0.75 27.64 -14.37
N ARG A 173 0.10 27.65 -13.21
CA ARG A 173 0.41 28.52 -12.05
C ARG A 173 1.16 27.79 -10.93
N GLN A 174 1.88 26.73 -11.27
CA GLN A 174 2.58 25.90 -10.27
C GLN A 174 3.99 25.59 -10.78
N VAL A 175 4.97 25.65 -9.86
CA VAL A 175 6.31 25.10 -10.08
C VAL A 175 6.37 23.76 -9.36
N THR A 176 6.73 22.69 -10.06
CA THR A 176 6.75 21.33 -9.53
C THR A 176 8.10 20.67 -9.75
N ILE A 177 8.51 19.87 -8.76
CA ILE A 177 9.66 18.96 -8.84
C ILE A 177 9.28 17.64 -8.19
N VAL A 178 9.74 16.53 -8.76
CA VAL A 178 9.57 15.20 -8.19
C VAL A 178 10.89 14.73 -7.63
N LEU A 179 10.87 14.31 -6.36
CA LEU A 179 12.00 13.79 -5.63
C LEU A 179 11.81 12.28 -5.42
N SER A 180 12.82 11.50 -5.76
CA SER A 180 12.88 10.07 -5.47
C SER A 180 13.73 9.82 -4.25
N PRO A 181 13.33 8.90 -3.34
CA PRO A 181 14.09 8.59 -2.15
C PRO A 181 15.42 7.93 -2.50
N LEU A 182 16.47 8.29 -1.81
CA LEU A 182 17.76 7.58 -1.87
C LEU A 182 17.61 6.14 -1.32
N PRO A 183 18.53 5.22 -1.66
CA PRO A 183 18.61 3.91 -1.00
C PRO A 183 18.65 4.06 0.53
N SER A 184 17.96 3.18 1.26
CA SER A 184 17.79 3.28 2.73
C SER A 184 19.08 3.48 3.50
N GLN A 185 20.18 2.88 3.02
CA GLN A 185 21.51 2.97 3.65
C GLN A 185 22.17 4.36 3.52
N LYS A 186 21.73 5.20 2.57
CA LYS A 186 22.32 6.52 2.30
C LYS A 186 21.48 7.69 2.81
N ARG A 187 20.32 7.42 3.41
CA ARG A 187 19.40 8.46 3.88
C ARG A 187 19.89 9.06 5.18
N GLN A 188 20.06 10.37 5.21
CA GLN A 188 20.43 11.15 6.39
C GLN A 188 19.33 12.15 6.69
N LEU A 189 18.73 12.04 7.87
CA LEU A 189 17.69 12.96 8.34
C LEU A 189 18.33 14.28 8.79
N LYS A 190 17.69 15.39 8.42
CA LYS A 190 18.10 16.75 8.81
C LYS A 190 17.08 17.42 9.74
N PHE A 191 15.78 17.22 9.47
CA PHE A 191 14.69 17.90 10.15
C PHE A 191 13.93 17.02 11.12
N SER A 192 14.00 15.68 10.96
CA SER A 192 13.24 14.71 11.75
C SER A 192 14.19 13.84 12.58
N LEU A 193 13.79 13.49 13.80
CA LEU A 193 14.46 12.44 14.57
C LEU A 193 14.00 11.06 14.09
N PRO A 194 14.85 10.00 14.20
CA PRO A 194 14.48 8.65 13.78
C PRO A 194 13.25 8.09 14.50
N ASP A 195 13.01 8.52 15.73
CA ASP A 195 11.94 8.03 16.62
C ASP A 195 10.71 8.95 16.67
N ASP A 196 10.62 9.98 15.84
CA ASP A 196 9.39 10.77 15.73
C ASP A 196 8.25 9.86 15.31
N GLU A 197 7.24 9.70 16.17
CA GLU A 197 5.97 9.03 15.82
C GLU A 197 5.34 9.80 14.66
N PHE A 198 5.34 9.17 13.51
CA PHE A 198 4.82 9.74 12.28
C PHE A 198 3.29 9.66 12.31
N GLU A 199 2.63 10.68 12.81
CA GLU A 199 1.19 10.80 12.66
C GLU A 199 0.84 10.85 11.17
N ASP A 200 0.10 9.86 10.70
CA ASP A 200 -0.53 9.90 9.38
C ASP A 200 -1.71 10.88 9.44
N VAL A 201 -1.40 12.17 9.41
CA VAL A 201 -2.43 13.19 9.18
C VAL A 201 -2.83 13.05 7.72
N GLU A 202 -3.96 12.37 7.49
CA GLU A 202 -4.62 12.38 6.19
C GLU A 202 -4.92 13.83 5.85
N ASP A 203 -4.45 14.28 4.69
CA ASP A 203 -4.77 15.61 4.17
C ASP A 203 -6.28 15.65 3.95
N GLU A 204 -7.03 16.33 4.82
CA GLU A 204 -8.37 16.79 4.52
C GLU A 204 -8.25 17.83 3.40
N ASP A 205 -8.87 17.51 2.25
CA ASP A 205 -9.01 18.40 1.08
C ASP A 205 -9.84 19.67 1.37
#